data_f29998e595a54528c1cc5cf1932da7d5
#
_entry.id   f29998e595a54528c1cc5cf1932da7d5
#
_cell.length_a   1.000
_cell.length_b   1.000
_cell.length_c   1.000
_cell.angle_alpha   90.00
_cell.angle_beta   90.00
_cell.angle_gamma   90.00
#
_symmetry.space_group_name_H-M   'P 1'
#
loop_
_entity.id
_entity.type
_entity.pdbx_description
1 polymer ?
#
loop_
_entity_poly.entity_id
_entity_poly.type
_entity_poly.pdbx_seq_one_letter_code
_entity_poly.pdbx_strand_id
1 'polypeptide(L)'
;MKASEFPDAFKDARQKEGVGKMNDQDDPVTMVLRHKEVRKCAHQWQAFQSGGDEVGRIVIPSEVKIRDTRQIPFEVDPPQHKSFRDILDPWFKRPLNEEYSSKTTTIIEEIIDESLKSNEVEVVADFALKLQSRALTLLLNIPYSEANLWISWGTHVFRSDDSDLDADKANILYDYIDKQIDLAIETPSESLYSVLLNSEVDGEKMTKEEVKGVLILTFAGGRDTVINAVTNSIAYFAGNPKALAVLKEKPEMINNAVEELVRYFSPLTQMGRVATKDTHVCEHAIKADTRISLNWASANRDENVFETPNEVVLDRKVNPHVSFGFGTHNCLGATHARQILRILLAKLSQKVTSIAILDSKENIENLGEFNRKVGFDSLNVQFKK
;
A
#
# COMPACT_ATOMS: atom_id res chain seq x y z
N MET A 1 -22.81 -11.08 -4.38
CA MET A 1 -21.48 -11.09 -5.02
C MET A 1 -20.63 -12.13 -4.29
N LYS A 2 -19.76 -12.86 -4.95
CA LYS A 2 -18.86 -13.78 -4.24
C LYS A 2 -17.79 -12.92 -3.53
N ALA A 3 -17.36 -13.32 -2.33
CA ALA A 3 -16.35 -12.59 -1.58
C ALA A 3 -15.04 -12.34 -2.37
N SER A 4 -14.71 -13.25 -3.31
CA SER A 4 -13.56 -13.15 -4.21
C SER A 4 -13.74 -12.20 -5.40
N GLU A 5 -14.91 -11.61 -5.60
CA GLU A 5 -15.19 -10.70 -6.72
C GLU A 5 -14.90 -9.24 -6.35
N PHE A 6 -14.20 -8.53 -7.24
CA PHE A 6 -13.86 -7.12 -7.11
C PHE A 6 -14.30 -6.38 -8.38
N PRO A 7 -15.52 -5.81 -8.40
CA PRO A 7 -16.04 -5.09 -9.54
C PRO A 7 -15.21 -3.86 -9.89
N ASP A 8 -15.19 -3.51 -11.17
CA ASP A 8 -14.58 -2.28 -11.66
C ASP A 8 -15.55 -1.10 -11.52
N ALA A 9 -15.45 -0.40 -10.41
CA ALA A 9 -16.33 0.73 -10.08
C ALA A 9 -16.17 1.93 -11.04
N PHE A 10 -15.04 2.03 -11.74
CA PHE A 10 -14.67 3.20 -12.55
C PHE A 10 -14.86 2.99 -14.05
N LYS A 11 -15.31 1.80 -14.49
CA LYS A 11 -15.34 1.39 -15.89
C LYS A 11 -16.02 2.41 -16.79
N ASP A 12 -17.25 2.79 -16.47
CA ASP A 12 -18.06 3.64 -17.34
C ASP A 12 -17.49 5.05 -17.45
N ALA A 13 -17.05 5.64 -16.32
CA ALA A 13 -16.41 6.96 -16.32
C ALA A 13 -15.07 6.94 -17.06
N ARG A 14 -14.26 5.88 -16.87
CA ARG A 14 -12.98 5.71 -17.58
C ARG A 14 -13.19 5.65 -19.10
N GLN A 15 -14.17 4.86 -19.57
CA GLN A 15 -14.46 4.73 -20.99
C GLN A 15 -15.01 6.01 -21.60
N LYS A 16 -15.96 6.64 -20.93
CA LYS A 16 -16.65 7.82 -21.45
C LYS A 16 -15.77 9.07 -21.44
N GLU A 17 -15.33 9.51 -20.28
CA GLU A 17 -14.65 10.80 -20.10
C GLU A 17 -13.17 10.65 -19.75
N GLY A 18 -12.77 9.53 -19.14
CA GLY A 18 -11.40 9.30 -18.66
C GLY A 18 -11.10 10.01 -17.34
N VAL A 19 -12.08 10.71 -16.79
CA VAL A 19 -12.04 11.34 -15.47
C VAL A 19 -13.31 11.00 -14.69
N GLY A 20 -13.19 11.06 -13.37
CA GLY A 20 -14.31 11.05 -12.42
C GLY A 20 -14.24 12.28 -11.52
N LYS A 21 -15.25 12.48 -10.71
CA LYS A 21 -15.30 13.58 -9.74
C LYS A 21 -15.62 13.05 -8.36
N MET A 22 -14.92 13.57 -7.38
CA MET A 22 -15.29 13.43 -5.96
C MET A 22 -15.28 14.82 -5.33
N ASN A 23 -15.98 14.97 -4.23
CA ASN A 23 -15.99 16.19 -3.46
C ASN A 23 -15.76 15.85 -2.00
N ASP A 24 -14.85 16.54 -1.35
CA ASP A 24 -14.58 16.39 0.07
C ASP A 24 -14.60 17.77 0.73
N GLN A 25 -15.59 18.01 1.61
CA GLN A 25 -15.77 19.28 2.31
C GLN A 25 -15.72 20.51 1.38
N ASP A 26 -16.46 20.46 0.26
CA ASP A 26 -16.52 21.48 -0.78
C ASP A 26 -15.23 21.69 -1.61
N ASP A 27 -14.25 20.80 -1.48
CA ASP A 27 -13.07 20.75 -2.36
C ASP A 27 -13.29 19.73 -3.49
N PRO A 28 -13.53 20.19 -4.74
CA PRO A 28 -13.73 19.29 -5.86
C PRO A 28 -12.41 18.68 -6.34
N VAL A 29 -12.32 17.35 -6.34
CA VAL A 29 -11.16 16.63 -6.81
C VAL A 29 -11.45 15.93 -8.15
N THR A 30 -10.66 16.21 -9.17
CA THR A 30 -10.74 15.49 -10.44
C THR A 30 -9.94 14.20 -10.36
N MET A 31 -10.61 13.05 -10.52
CA MET A 31 -10.00 11.73 -10.54
C MET A 31 -9.55 11.39 -11.97
N VAL A 32 -8.27 11.14 -12.17
CA VAL A 32 -7.70 10.70 -13.45
C VAL A 32 -7.82 9.18 -13.54
N LEU A 33 -8.53 8.64 -14.53
CA LEU A 33 -8.95 7.24 -14.57
C LEU A 33 -8.22 6.38 -15.62
N ARG A 34 -7.79 6.97 -16.77
CA ARG A 34 -7.12 6.23 -17.85
C ARG A 34 -5.65 6.00 -17.55
N HIS A 35 -5.17 4.80 -17.80
CA HIS A 35 -3.78 4.41 -17.54
C HIS A 35 -2.75 5.36 -18.14
N LYS A 36 -2.91 5.76 -19.41
CA LYS A 36 -2.00 6.68 -20.10
C LYS A 36 -1.92 8.03 -19.38
N GLU A 37 -3.07 8.59 -18.99
CA GLU A 37 -3.13 9.92 -18.36
C GLU A 37 -2.64 9.86 -16.90
N VAL A 38 -2.95 8.78 -16.17
CA VAL A 38 -2.42 8.54 -14.83
C VAL A 38 -0.89 8.51 -14.85
N ARG A 39 -0.28 7.77 -15.77
CA ARG A 39 1.18 7.73 -15.92
C ARG A 39 1.77 9.08 -16.34
N LYS A 40 1.10 9.79 -17.25
CA LYS A 40 1.51 11.13 -17.68
C LYS A 40 1.54 12.09 -16.50
N CYS A 41 0.46 12.20 -15.74
CA CYS A 41 0.39 13.09 -14.59
C CYS A 41 1.39 12.68 -13.50
N ALA A 42 1.55 11.38 -13.22
CA ALA A 42 2.52 10.88 -12.25
C ALA A 42 3.98 11.18 -12.63
N HIS A 43 4.29 11.26 -13.93
CA HIS A 43 5.63 11.57 -14.41
C HIS A 43 5.93 13.07 -14.43
N GLN A 44 4.91 13.90 -14.65
CA GLN A 44 5.03 15.36 -14.80
C GLN A 44 4.93 16.08 -13.45
N TRP A 45 5.83 15.76 -12.51
CA TRP A 45 5.82 16.33 -11.16
C TRP A 45 5.87 17.87 -11.16
N GLN A 46 6.50 18.52 -12.15
CA GLN A 46 6.53 19.97 -12.26
C GLN A 46 5.14 20.58 -12.49
N ALA A 47 4.23 19.82 -13.12
CA ALA A 47 2.86 20.25 -13.39
C ALA A 47 1.86 19.73 -12.35
N PHE A 48 2.18 18.59 -11.73
CA PHE A 48 1.33 17.89 -10.75
C PHE A 48 2.17 17.48 -9.55
N GLN A 49 2.33 18.40 -8.62
CA GLN A 49 3.21 18.28 -7.46
C GLN A 49 2.63 17.40 -6.37
N SER A 50 3.52 16.73 -5.64
CA SER A 50 3.23 16.07 -4.36
C SER A 50 3.61 16.96 -3.17
N GLY A 51 4.65 17.77 -3.32
CA GLY A 51 5.14 18.68 -2.29
C GLY A 51 4.42 20.03 -2.28
N GLY A 52 4.97 20.95 -1.52
CA GLY A 52 4.49 22.31 -1.34
C GLY A 52 4.85 22.82 0.05
N ASP A 53 4.44 24.03 0.38
CA ASP A 53 4.77 24.66 1.68
C ASP A 53 3.91 24.08 2.83
N GLU A 54 2.70 23.61 2.52
CA GLU A 54 1.75 23.10 3.50
C GLU A 54 1.87 21.59 3.69
N VAL A 55 1.71 21.12 4.95
CA VAL A 55 1.58 19.70 5.29
C VAL A 55 0.25 19.18 4.75
N GLY A 56 0.27 18.01 4.11
CA GLY A 56 -0.95 17.37 3.63
C GLY A 56 -1.60 18.05 2.43
N ARG A 57 -0.89 18.90 1.68
CA ARG A 57 -1.44 19.61 0.51
C ARG A 57 -2.10 18.69 -0.52
N ILE A 58 -1.61 17.47 -0.66
CA ILE A 58 -2.10 16.49 -1.64
C ILE A 58 -3.18 15.55 -1.10
N VAL A 59 -3.47 15.58 0.19
CA VAL A 59 -4.57 14.81 0.77
C VAL A 59 -5.86 15.63 0.80
N ILE A 60 -6.98 14.96 0.85
CA ILE A 60 -8.28 15.62 0.92
C ILE A 60 -8.47 16.36 2.24
N PRO A 61 -9.28 17.43 2.29
CA PRO A 61 -9.42 18.28 3.47
C PRO A 61 -9.78 17.55 4.76
N SER A 62 -10.58 16.49 4.69
CA SER A 62 -10.91 15.67 5.85
C SER A 62 -9.68 15.00 6.47
N GLU A 63 -8.68 14.64 5.67
CA GLU A 63 -7.45 14.01 6.14
C GLU A 63 -6.40 15.01 6.64
N VAL A 64 -6.41 16.26 6.17
CA VAL A 64 -5.44 17.28 6.60
C VAL A 64 -5.52 17.51 8.11
N LYS A 65 -6.73 17.47 8.69
CA LYS A 65 -6.99 17.79 10.10
C LYS A 65 -6.26 16.92 11.11
N ILE A 66 -5.84 15.72 10.71
CA ILE A 66 -5.15 14.77 11.59
C ILE A 66 -3.64 14.70 11.31
N ARG A 67 -3.12 15.57 10.43
CA ARG A 67 -1.71 15.61 10.05
C ARG A 67 -1.02 16.84 10.61
N ASP A 68 0.02 16.63 11.40
CA ASP A 68 0.90 17.68 11.92
C ASP A 68 2.29 17.62 11.28
N THR A 69 2.66 16.49 10.72
CA THR A 69 4.01 16.21 10.21
C THR A 69 3.95 15.81 8.74
N ARG A 70 4.85 16.39 7.93
CA ARG A 70 5.02 16.07 6.51
C ARG A 70 5.53 14.64 6.34
N GLN A 71 4.91 13.87 5.48
CA GLN A 71 5.33 12.49 5.16
C GLN A 71 6.43 12.49 4.08
N ILE A 72 7.65 12.18 4.46
CA ILE A 72 8.84 12.25 3.62
C ILE A 72 9.22 10.85 3.10
N PRO A 73 9.57 10.69 1.81
CA PRO A 73 9.69 11.70 0.74
C PRO A 73 8.42 11.93 -0.07
N PHE A 74 7.27 11.42 0.36
CA PHE A 74 6.02 11.43 -0.37
C PHE A 74 5.50 12.86 -0.64
N GLU A 75 5.58 13.75 0.35
CA GLU A 75 5.14 15.14 0.28
C GLU A 75 6.30 16.11 -0.07
N VAL A 76 7.27 15.64 -0.84
CA VAL A 76 8.43 16.43 -1.30
C VAL A 76 8.66 16.16 -2.78
N ASP A 77 8.98 17.18 -3.56
CA ASP A 77 9.31 17.06 -4.98
C ASP A 77 10.81 17.22 -5.25
N PRO A 78 11.31 16.82 -6.45
CA PRO A 78 12.69 17.11 -6.82
C PRO A 78 13.01 18.63 -6.83
N PRO A 79 14.26 19.04 -6.52
CA PRO A 79 15.41 18.15 -6.35
C PRO A 79 15.51 17.46 -4.98
N GLN A 80 14.92 18.03 -3.93
CA GLN A 80 15.03 17.53 -2.54
C GLN A 80 14.53 16.11 -2.37
N HIS A 81 13.44 15.73 -3.06
CA HIS A 81 12.95 14.34 -3.08
C HIS A 81 14.06 13.33 -3.39
N LYS A 82 14.94 13.67 -4.35
CA LYS A 82 16.02 12.77 -4.76
C LYS A 82 17.02 12.55 -3.62
N SER A 83 17.35 13.60 -2.86
CA SER A 83 18.30 13.50 -1.75
C SER A 83 17.80 12.54 -0.66
N PHE A 84 16.51 12.58 -0.32
CA PHE A 84 15.90 11.59 0.56
C PHE A 84 15.89 10.18 -0.04
N ARG A 85 15.58 10.05 -1.33
CA ARG A 85 15.55 8.74 -2.00
C ARG A 85 16.94 8.10 -2.06
N ASP A 86 17.99 8.87 -2.23
CA ASP A 86 19.36 8.35 -2.26
C ASP A 86 19.77 7.70 -0.92
N ILE A 87 19.18 8.14 0.20
CA ILE A 87 19.33 7.52 1.53
C ILE A 87 18.40 6.30 1.68
N LEU A 88 17.14 6.45 1.29
CA LEU A 88 16.09 5.46 1.58
C LEU A 88 16.10 4.26 0.63
N ASP A 89 16.36 4.47 -0.66
CA ASP A 89 16.31 3.38 -1.66
C ASP A 89 17.24 2.21 -1.33
N PRO A 90 18.50 2.40 -0.90
CA PRO A 90 19.35 1.29 -0.48
C PRO A 90 18.77 0.50 0.71
N TRP A 91 18.19 1.20 1.68
CA TRP A 91 17.57 0.57 2.84
C TRP A 91 16.35 -0.28 2.45
N PHE A 92 15.47 0.23 1.63
CA PHE A 92 14.25 -0.44 1.19
C PHE A 92 14.51 -1.54 0.13
N LYS A 93 15.76 -1.71 -0.33
CA LYS A 93 16.21 -2.86 -1.13
C LYS A 93 16.71 -4.04 -0.27
N ARG A 94 16.86 -3.88 1.06
CA ARG A 94 17.27 -4.97 1.97
C ARG A 94 16.42 -6.24 1.86
N PRO A 95 15.10 -6.19 1.53
CA PRO A 95 14.33 -7.40 1.28
C PRO A 95 14.87 -8.33 0.18
N LEU A 96 15.76 -7.86 -0.69
CA LEU A 96 16.45 -8.69 -1.67
C LEU A 96 17.59 -9.55 -1.06
N ASN A 97 18.00 -9.25 0.17
CA ASN A 97 19.03 -9.99 0.88
C ASN A 97 18.50 -11.37 1.29
N GLU A 98 19.37 -12.39 1.20
CA GLU A 98 19.03 -13.78 1.52
C GLU A 98 18.65 -13.97 3.00
N GLU A 99 19.37 -13.34 3.92
CA GLU A 99 19.06 -13.38 5.35
C GLU A 99 17.67 -12.80 5.64
N TYR A 100 17.36 -11.65 5.02
CA TYR A 100 16.04 -11.01 5.14
C TYR A 100 14.94 -11.92 4.60
N SER A 101 15.17 -12.51 3.42
CA SER A 101 14.24 -13.46 2.80
C SER A 101 14.01 -14.69 3.68
N SER A 102 15.05 -15.23 4.29
CA SER A 102 14.96 -16.37 5.21
C SER A 102 14.11 -16.02 6.46
N LYS A 103 14.36 -14.88 7.09
CA LYS A 103 13.58 -14.42 8.24
C LYS A 103 12.10 -14.19 7.88
N THR A 104 11.83 -13.58 6.72
CA THR A 104 10.46 -13.39 6.23
C THR A 104 9.77 -14.73 5.97
N THR A 105 10.51 -15.71 5.44
CA THR A 105 10.01 -17.06 5.20
C THR A 105 9.58 -17.73 6.52
N THR A 106 10.42 -17.64 7.55
CA THR A 106 10.10 -18.19 8.88
C THR A 106 8.80 -17.58 9.43
N ILE A 107 8.65 -16.26 9.38
CA ILE A 107 7.44 -15.57 9.84
C ILE A 107 6.19 -16.08 9.11
N ILE A 108 6.27 -16.21 7.79
CA ILE A 108 5.12 -16.65 6.97
C ILE A 108 4.78 -18.11 7.25
N GLU A 109 5.79 -18.98 7.37
CA GLU A 109 5.57 -20.39 7.67
C GLU A 109 4.93 -20.60 9.05
N GLU A 110 5.39 -19.87 10.07
CA GLU A 110 4.79 -19.90 11.41
C GLU A 110 3.31 -19.54 11.38
N ILE A 111 2.94 -18.43 10.70
CA ILE A 111 1.55 -17.98 10.61
C ILE A 111 0.69 -19.00 9.83
N ILE A 112 1.19 -19.58 8.74
CA ILE A 112 0.46 -20.60 7.99
C ILE A 112 0.28 -21.86 8.85
N ASP A 113 1.32 -22.30 9.57
CA ASP A 113 1.28 -23.49 10.40
C ASP A 113 0.37 -23.33 11.63
N GLU A 114 0.28 -22.12 12.20
CA GLU A 114 -0.71 -21.76 13.21
C GLU A 114 -2.13 -21.82 12.63
N SER A 115 -2.33 -21.22 11.45
CA SER A 115 -3.63 -21.17 10.76
C SER A 115 -4.15 -22.56 10.39
N LEU A 116 -3.26 -23.49 10.00
CA LEU A 116 -3.62 -24.88 9.68
C LEU A 116 -4.05 -25.72 10.88
N LYS A 117 -3.77 -25.26 12.11
CA LYS A 117 -4.22 -25.91 13.36
C LYS A 117 -5.56 -25.39 13.84
N SER A 118 -5.99 -24.24 13.33
CA SER A 118 -7.26 -23.60 13.71
C SER A 118 -8.39 -24.03 12.79
N ASN A 119 -9.59 -24.21 13.36
CA ASN A 119 -10.80 -24.45 12.56
C ASN A 119 -11.33 -23.19 11.89
N GLU A 120 -10.95 -22.02 12.41
CA GLU A 120 -11.32 -20.71 11.88
C GLU A 120 -10.18 -19.72 12.12
N VAL A 121 -9.89 -18.88 11.11
CA VAL A 121 -8.88 -17.83 11.15
C VAL A 121 -9.51 -16.56 10.64
N GLU A 122 -9.45 -15.48 11.42
CA GLU A 122 -9.77 -14.14 10.94
C GLU A 122 -8.55 -13.59 10.18
N VAL A 123 -8.65 -13.51 8.86
CA VAL A 123 -7.49 -13.26 7.98
C VAL A 123 -6.93 -11.85 8.15
N VAL A 124 -7.78 -10.86 8.41
CA VAL A 124 -7.34 -9.45 8.49
C VAL A 124 -6.48 -9.25 9.75
N ALA A 125 -6.98 -9.61 10.93
CA ALA A 125 -6.30 -9.39 12.20
C ALA A 125 -5.31 -10.52 12.55
N ASP A 126 -5.72 -11.78 12.39
CA ASP A 126 -4.93 -12.92 12.90
C ASP A 126 -3.89 -13.44 11.91
N PHE A 127 -4.00 -13.07 10.62
CA PHE A 127 -3.03 -13.47 9.59
C PHE A 127 -2.31 -12.25 9.02
N ALA A 128 -3.02 -11.36 8.31
CA ALA A 128 -2.41 -10.29 7.52
C ALA A 128 -1.76 -9.20 8.40
N LEU A 129 -2.45 -8.76 9.46
CA LEU A 129 -1.89 -7.78 10.41
C LEU A 129 -0.68 -8.34 11.16
N LYS A 130 -0.73 -9.61 11.60
CA LYS A 130 0.43 -10.27 12.25
C LYS A 130 1.60 -10.37 11.28
N LEU A 131 1.36 -10.81 10.04
CA LEU A 131 2.39 -10.90 9.01
C LEU A 131 3.03 -9.54 8.73
N GLN A 132 2.20 -8.54 8.47
CA GLN A 132 2.67 -7.18 8.17
C GLN A 132 3.49 -6.60 9.33
N SER A 133 2.97 -6.65 10.56
CA SER A 133 3.64 -6.09 11.73
C SER A 133 4.99 -6.77 12.01
N ARG A 134 5.03 -8.10 11.93
CA ARG A 134 6.26 -8.88 12.11
C ARG A 134 7.28 -8.59 10.98
N ALA A 135 6.84 -8.51 9.72
CA ALA A 135 7.72 -8.20 8.60
C ALA A 135 8.25 -6.75 8.66
N LEU A 136 7.46 -5.80 9.20
CA LEU A 136 7.88 -4.42 9.37
C LEU A 136 9.02 -4.29 10.39
N THR A 137 9.09 -5.12 11.44
CA THR A 137 10.24 -5.12 12.35
C THR A 137 11.55 -5.46 11.64
N LEU A 138 11.51 -6.37 10.65
CA LEU A 138 12.67 -6.67 9.82
C LEU A 138 13.08 -5.49 8.94
N LEU A 139 12.09 -4.78 8.37
CA LEU A 139 12.35 -3.60 7.54
C LEU A 139 12.97 -2.48 8.36
N LEU A 140 12.45 -2.21 9.56
CA LEU A 140 12.99 -1.19 10.47
C LEU A 140 14.28 -1.63 11.18
N ASN A 141 14.60 -2.92 11.15
CA ASN A 141 15.72 -3.56 11.85
C ASN A 141 15.67 -3.30 13.37
N ILE A 142 14.55 -3.65 13.97
CA ILE A 142 14.27 -3.50 15.41
C ILE A 142 13.80 -4.81 16.02
N PRO A 143 13.73 -4.93 17.36
CA PRO A 143 13.33 -6.16 18.01
C PRO A 143 11.96 -6.66 17.56
N TYR A 144 11.87 -7.97 17.31
CA TYR A 144 10.63 -8.63 16.87
C TYR A 144 9.45 -8.45 17.83
N SER A 145 9.73 -8.25 19.13
CA SER A 145 8.72 -8.00 20.16
C SER A 145 7.90 -6.73 19.93
N GLU A 146 8.44 -5.73 19.20
CA GLU A 146 7.73 -4.49 18.87
C GLU A 146 6.46 -4.75 18.02
N ALA A 147 6.45 -5.81 17.23
CA ALA A 147 5.28 -6.19 16.46
C ALA A 147 4.03 -6.41 17.33
N ASN A 148 4.17 -6.91 18.55
CA ASN A 148 3.04 -7.16 19.44
C ASN A 148 2.31 -5.86 19.83
N LEU A 149 3.08 -4.79 20.06
CA LEU A 149 2.51 -3.47 20.31
C LEU A 149 1.72 -2.97 19.10
N TRP A 150 2.30 -3.09 17.89
CA TRP A 150 1.64 -2.62 16.67
C TRP A 150 0.39 -3.45 16.31
N ILE A 151 0.39 -4.74 16.61
CA ILE A 151 -0.79 -5.59 16.45
C ILE A 151 -1.91 -5.11 17.40
N SER A 152 -1.59 -4.68 18.63
CA SER A 152 -2.58 -4.18 19.59
C SER A 152 -3.26 -2.88 19.16
N TRP A 153 -2.68 -2.11 18.23
CA TRP A 153 -3.30 -0.90 17.66
C TRP A 153 -4.44 -1.20 16.68
N GLY A 154 -4.64 -2.46 16.30
CA GLY A 154 -5.61 -2.87 15.28
C GLY A 154 -5.10 -2.66 13.86
N THR A 155 -5.98 -2.75 12.88
CA THR A 155 -5.62 -2.72 11.45
C THR A 155 -5.27 -1.33 10.94
N HIS A 156 -5.85 -0.28 11.50
CA HIS A 156 -5.67 1.10 11.05
C HIS A 156 -4.94 1.94 12.10
N VAL A 157 -4.00 2.77 11.66
CA VAL A 157 -3.25 3.71 12.53
C VAL A 157 -3.78 5.14 12.44
N PHE A 158 -4.66 5.44 11.49
CA PHE A 158 -5.26 6.76 11.29
C PHE A 158 -6.79 6.73 11.24
N ARG A 159 -7.40 5.54 11.39
CA ARG A 159 -8.85 5.36 11.29
C ARG A 159 -9.37 4.53 12.45
N SER A 160 -10.58 4.85 12.89
CA SER A 160 -11.35 4.03 13.83
C SER A 160 -11.77 2.70 13.17
N ASP A 161 -12.33 1.79 13.95
CA ASP A 161 -12.84 0.53 13.45
C ASP A 161 -14.04 0.71 12.49
N ASP A 162 -14.72 1.86 12.57
CA ASP A 162 -15.79 2.28 11.65
C ASP A 162 -15.24 2.99 10.38
N SER A 163 -13.92 2.97 10.17
CA SER A 163 -13.19 3.59 9.06
C SER A 163 -13.19 5.12 9.02
N ASP A 164 -13.70 5.80 10.05
CA ASP A 164 -13.56 7.25 10.19
C ASP A 164 -12.14 7.63 10.62
N LEU A 165 -11.70 8.82 10.21
CA LEU A 165 -10.41 9.37 10.62
C LEU A 165 -10.38 9.62 12.13
N ASP A 166 -9.34 9.14 12.79
CA ASP A 166 -9.20 9.13 14.24
C ASP A 166 -7.87 9.79 14.65
N ALA A 167 -7.96 11.00 15.20
CA ALA A 167 -6.81 11.75 15.66
C ALA A 167 -6.11 11.08 16.86
N ASP A 168 -6.85 10.42 17.74
CA ASP A 168 -6.28 9.76 18.91
C ASP A 168 -5.43 8.56 18.49
N LYS A 169 -5.87 7.78 17.48
CA LYS A 169 -5.03 6.72 16.89
C LYS A 169 -3.78 7.29 16.20
N ALA A 170 -3.90 8.40 15.49
CA ALA A 170 -2.75 9.07 14.89
C ALA A 170 -1.72 9.48 15.96
N ASN A 171 -2.18 10.05 17.07
CA ASN A 171 -1.33 10.46 18.19
C ASN A 171 -0.58 9.27 18.82
N ILE A 172 -1.21 8.09 18.95
CA ILE A 172 -0.54 6.87 19.44
C ILE A 172 0.69 6.53 18.59
N LEU A 173 0.56 6.61 17.27
CA LEU A 173 1.68 6.38 16.37
C LEU A 173 2.75 7.48 16.48
N TYR A 174 2.35 8.74 16.56
CA TYR A 174 3.26 9.88 16.65
C TYR A 174 4.08 9.83 17.95
N ASP A 175 3.44 9.61 19.09
CA ASP A 175 4.10 9.46 20.39
C ASP A 175 5.06 8.27 20.42
N TYR A 176 4.66 7.16 19.79
CA TYR A 176 5.54 5.99 19.64
C TYR A 176 6.80 6.34 18.84
N ILE A 177 6.64 7.00 17.70
CA ILE A 177 7.78 7.37 16.83
C ILE A 177 8.70 8.34 17.56
N ASP A 178 8.17 9.37 18.23
CA ASP A 178 8.95 10.33 18.99
C ASP A 178 9.78 9.63 20.08
N LYS A 179 9.18 8.71 20.82
CA LYS A 179 9.88 7.89 21.80
C LYS A 179 10.98 7.02 21.20
N GLN A 180 10.75 6.42 20.03
CA GLN A 180 11.77 5.60 19.36
C GLN A 180 12.94 6.46 18.84
N ILE A 181 12.67 7.68 18.36
CA ILE A 181 13.69 8.65 17.97
C ILE A 181 14.56 9.02 19.17
N ASP A 182 13.96 9.35 20.29
CA ASP A 182 14.70 9.70 21.51
C ASP A 182 15.56 8.53 22.01
N LEU A 183 15.03 7.32 22.01
CA LEU A 183 15.79 6.11 22.33
C LEU A 183 16.97 5.89 21.38
N ALA A 184 16.78 6.14 20.08
CA ALA A 184 17.83 5.97 19.08
C ALA A 184 18.94 7.04 19.21
N ILE A 185 18.63 8.21 19.77
CA ILE A 185 19.62 9.24 20.13
C ILE A 185 20.44 8.82 21.35
N GLU A 186 19.76 8.31 22.39
CA GLU A 186 20.41 7.87 23.63
C GLU A 186 21.22 6.58 23.43
N THR A 187 20.71 5.66 22.62
CA THR A 187 21.30 4.34 22.39
C THR A 187 21.28 4.03 20.89
N PRO A 188 22.25 4.54 20.13
CA PRO A 188 22.36 4.28 18.69
C PRO A 188 22.48 2.79 18.39
N SER A 189 21.83 2.37 17.28
CA SER A 189 21.79 0.98 16.82
C SER A 189 21.89 0.91 15.29
N GLU A 190 21.72 -0.28 14.72
CA GLU A 190 21.61 -0.48 13.26
C GLU A 190 20.17 -0.37 12.75
N SER A 191 19.26 0.20 13.53
CA SER A 191 17.87 0.43 13.14
C SER A 191 17.74 1.56 12.12
N LEU A 192 16.63 1.57 11.38
CA LEU A 192 16.33 2.69 10.48
C LEU A 192 16.29 4.04 11.23
N TYR A 193 15.83 4.06 12.47
CA TYR A 193 15.81 5.26 13.31
C TYR A 193 17.21 5.88 13.46
N SER A 194 18.18 5.06 13.87
CA SER A 194 19.58 5.50 14.04
C SER A 194 20.26 5.83 12.72
N VAL A 195 19.96 5.09 11.65
CA VAL A 195 20.51 5.37 10.32
C VAL A 195 20.03 6.72 9.81
N LEU A 196 18.74 7.04 9.93
CA LEU A 196 18.21 8.34 9.51
C LEU A 196 18.79 9.49 10.31
N LEU A 197 18.87 9.38 11.65
CA LEU A 197 19.46 10.39 12.53
C LEU A 197 20.93 10.70 12.21
N ASN A 198 21.65 9.77 11.59
CA ASN A 198 23.04 9.93 11.19
C ASN A 198 23.22 10.25 9.70
N SER A 199 22.12 10.28 8.93
CA SER A 199 22.15 10.61 7.51
C SER A 199 22.17 12.13 7.26
N GLU A 200 22.69 12.50 6.10
CA GLU A 200 22.74 13.90 5.65
C GLU A 200 21.92 14.05 4.36
N VAL A 201 21.12 15.10 4.31
CA VAL A 201 20.34 15.53 3.15
C VAL A 201 20.88 16.89 2.72
N ASP A 202 21.33 17.00 1.48
CA ASP A 202 21.93 18.22 0.91
C ASP A 202 23.09 18.81 1.74
N GLY A 203 23.82 17.94 2.44
CA GLY A 203 24.99 18.32 3.26
C GLY A 203 24.69 18.71 4.71
N GLU A 204 23.42 18.61 5.12
CA GLU A 204 22.98 18.86 6.49
C GLU A 204 22.40 17.58 7.11
N LYS A 205 22.62 17.36 8.40
CA LYS A 205 22.00 16.22 9.10
C LYS A 205 20.48 16.32 9.05
N MET A 206 19.84 15.19 8.85
CA MET A 206 18.38 15.11 8.95
C MET A 206 17.90 15.61 10.32
N THR A 207 16.91 16.48 10.29
CA THR A 207 16.23 16.97 11.50
C THR A 207 15.37 15.86 12.11
N LYS A 208 15.04 15.96 13.40
CA LYS A 208 14.10 15.03 14.05
C LYS A 208 12.76 15.00 13.32
N GLU A 209 12.29 16.14 12.82
CA GLU A 209 11.03 16.25 12.09
C GLU A 209 11.07 15.50 10.76
N GLU A 210 12.15 15.59 10.00
CA GLU A 210 12.33 14.84 8.77
C GLU A 210 12.40 13.34 9.04
N VAL A 211 13.13 12.92 10.07
CA VAL A 211 13.18 11.51 10.51
C VAL A 211 11.77 11.02 10.89
N LYS A 212 11.03 11.80 11.68
CA LYS A 212 9.65 11.51 12.06
C LYS A 212 8.76 11.35 10.82
N GLY A 213 8.87 12.27 9.86
CA GLY A 213 8.11 12.21 8.59
C GLY A 213 8.37 10.95 7.77
N VAL A 214 9.64 10.50 7.69
CA VAL A 214 9.99 9.23 7.01
C VAL A 214 9.39 8.04 7.74
N LEU A 215 9.43 8.02 9.06
CA LEU A 215 8.92 6.92 9.87
C LEU A 215 7.39 6.84 9.82
N ILE A 216 6.69 7.98 9.94
CA ILE A 216 5.24 8.05 9.78
C ILE A 216 4.83 7.46 8.42
N LEU A 217 5.48 7.90 7.34
CA LEU A 217 5.20 7.36 6.00
C LEU A 217 5.47 5.86 5.91
N THR A 218 6.53 5.37 6.55
CA THR A 218 6.87 3.94 6.55
C THR A 218 5.76 3.11 7.20
N PHE A 219 5.22 3.57 8.33
CA PHE A 219 4.07 2.92 8.97
C PHE A 219 2.78 3.07 8.16
N ALA A 220 2.42 4.28 7.75
CA ALA A 220 1.19 4.57 7.01
C ALA A 220 1.14 3.85 5.67
N GLY A 221 2.21 3.97 4.87
CA GLY A 221 2.26 3.38 3.53
C GLY A 221 2.44 1.86 3.54
N GLY A 222 3.08 1.31 4.57
CA GLY A 222 3.44 -0.10 4.64
C GLY A 222 2.44 -1.00 5.37
N ARG A 223 1.36 -0.46 5.96
CA ARG A 223 0.43 -1.24 6.78
C ARG A 223 -0.79 -1.70 6.00
N ASP A 224 -1.73 -0.83 5.77
CA ASP A 224 -3.04 -1.18 5.19
C ASP A 224 -2.93 -1.78 3.79
N THR A 225 -2.00 -1.29 2.99
CA THR A 225 -1.75 -1.80 1.64
C THR A 225 -1.27 -3.26 1.62
N VAL A 226 -0.39 -3.63 2.56
CA VAL A 226 0.10 -5.02 2.69
C VAL A 226 -0.98 -5.91 3.27
N ILE A 227 -1.72 -5.45 4.29
CA ILE A 227 -2.85 -6.18 4.87
C ILE A 227 -3.88 -6.49 3.78
N ASN A 228 -4.30 -5.48 2.99
CA ASN A 228 -5.24 -5.66 1.89
C ASN A 228 -4.69 -6.61 0.81
N ALA A 229 -3.42 -6.49 0.42
CA ALA A 229 -2.82 -7.36 -0.59
C ALA A 229 -2.81 -8.83 -0.14
N VAL A 230 -2.46 -9.10 1.11
CA VAL A 230 -2.45 -10.45 1.70
C VAL A 230 -3.87 -11.00 1.80
N THR A 231 -4.80 -10.24 2.40
CA THR A 231 -6.19 -10.67 2.61
C THR A 231 -6.90 -10.94 1.29
N ASN A 232 -6.75 -10.04 0.32
CA ASN A 232 -7.37 -10.17 -1.01
C ASN A 232 -6.79 -11.39 -1.77
N SER A 233 -5.49 -11.66 -1.63
CA SER A 233 -4.87 -12.84 -2.22
C SER A 233 -5.44 -14.14 -1.63
N ILE A 234 -5.61 -14.21 -0.30
CA ILE A 234 -6.23 -15.35 0.37
C ILE A 234 -7.70 -15.53 -0.08
N ALA A 235 -8.48 -14.44 -0.16
CA ALA A 235 -9.84 -14.46 -0.65
C ALA A 235 -9.92 -14.96 -2.12
N TYR A 236 -8.98 -14.53 -2.97
CA TYR A 236 -8.90 -15.02 -4.35
C TYR A 236 -8.68 -16.53 -4.41
N PHE A 237 -7.72 -17.07 -3.67
CA PHE A 237 -7.43 -18.50 -3.66
C PHE A 237 -8.55 -19.32 -3.02
N ALA A 238 -9.28 -18.78 -2.06
CA ALA A 238 -10.47 -19.41 -1.51
C ALA A 238 -11.58 -19.55 -2.57
N GLY A 239 -11.77 -18.54 -3.41
CA GLY A 239 -12.71 -18.60 -4.55
C GLY A 239 -12.20 -19.41 -5.76
N ASN A 240 -10.88 -19.67 -5.82
CA ASN A 240 -10.20 -20.29 -6.95
C ASN A 240 -9.19 -21.37 -6.51
N PRO A 241 -9.65 -22.49 -5.90
CA PRO A 241 -8.75 -23.50 -5.33
C PRO A 241 -7.80 -24.14 -6.35
N LYS A 242 -8.20 -24.24 -7.62
CA LYS A 242 -7.34 -24.72 -8.71
C LYS A 242 -6.11 -23.80 -8.92
N ALA A 243 -6.20 -22.52 -8.61
CA ALA A 243 -5.11 -21.58 -8.77
C ALA A 243 -3.94 -21.88 -7.82
N LEU A 244 -4.21 -22.30 -6.57
CA LEU A 244 -3.16 -22.78 -5.65
C LEU A 244 -2.45 -24.01 -6.19
N ALA A 245 -3.17 -25.00 -6.72
CA ALA A 245 -2.60 -26.20 -7.32
C ALA A 245 -1.69 -25.85 -8.52
N VAL A 246 -2.12 -24.91 -9.37
CA VAL A 246 -1.30 -24.43 -10.50
C VAL A 246 0.02 -23.81 -10.01
N LEU A 247 0.00 -22.97 -8.97
CA LEU A 247 1.22 -22.36 -8.42
C LEU A 247 2.13 -23.39 -7.75
N LYS A 248 1.59 -24.45 -7.18
CA LYS A 248 2.37 -25.59 -6.66
C LYS A 248 3.09 -26.35 -7.76
N GLU A 249 2.41 -26.61 -8.87
CA GLU A 249 2.95 -27.34 -10.03
C GLU A 249 3.91 -26.49 -10.86
N LYS A 250 3.70 -25.16 -10.89
CA LYS A 250 4.45 -24.19 -11.71
C LYS A 250 4.94 -23.02 -10.86
N PRO A 251 5.89 -23.25 -9.94
CA PRO A 251 6.38 -22.21 -9.03
C PRO A 251 7.03 -21.02 -9.75
N GLU A 252 7.51 -21.20 -10.99
CA GLU A 252 8.00 -20.11 -11.85
C GLU A 252 6.96 -19.05 -12.17
N MET A 253 5.68 -19.35 -12.04
CA MET A 253 4.58 -18.40 -12.25
C MET A 253 4.39 -17.44 -11.06
N ILE A 254 4.95 -17.73 -9.88
CA ILE A 254 4.69 -16.96 -8.65
C ILE A 254 5.00 -15.47 -8.84
N ASN A 255 6.09 -15.14 -9.53
CA ASN A 255 6.43 -13.73 -9.78
C ASN A 255 5.34 -13.02 -10.60
N ASN A 256 4.87 -13.63 -11.68
CA ASN A 256 3.80 -13.06 -12.51
C ASN A 256 2.47 -13.01 -11.74
N ALA A 257 2.18 -14.03 -10.95
CA ALA A 257 0.98 -14.10 -10.13
C ALA A 257 0.93 -12.96 -9.09
N VAL A 258 2.05 -12.63 -8.45
CA VAL A 258 2.13 -11.49 -7.53
C VAL A 258 1.83 -10.18 -8.24
N GLU A 259 2.49 -9.89 -9.37
CA GLU A 259 2.23 -8.66 -10.13
C GLU A 259 0.77 -8.59 -10.61
N GLU A 260 0.18 -9.72 -11.00
CA GLU A 260 -1.21 -9.78 -11.45
C GLU A 260 -2.21 -9.57 -10.31
N LEU A 261 -2.00 -10.19 -9.14
CA LEU A 261 -2.86 -9.97 -7.98
C LEU A 261 -2.78 -8.51 -7.50
N VAL A 262 -1.57 -7.94 -7.48
CA VAL A 262 -1.36 -6.52 -7.14
C VAL A 262 -2.02 -5.60 -8.18
N ARG A 263 -1.96 -5.92 -9.47
CA ARG A 263 -2.70 -5.20 -10.51
C ARG A 263 -4.20 -5.25 -10.26
N TYR A 264 -4.72 -6.48 -10.12
CA TYR A 264 -6.15 -6.74 -10.04
C TYR A 264 -6.78 -6.11 -8.81
N PHE A 265 -6.17 -6.25 -7.64
CA PHE A 265 -6.70 -5.71 -6.40
C PHE A 265 -6.39 -4.23 -6.18
N SER A 266 -5.24 -3.75 -6.67
CA SER A 266 -4.80 -2.36 -6.44
C SER A 266 -5.05 -1.94 -4.99
N PRO A 267 -4.27 -2.43 -4.01
CA PRO A 267 -4.54 -2.25 -2.57
C PRO A 267 -4.69 -0.80 -2.12
N LEU A 268 -4.08 0.12 -2.85
CA LEU A 268 -4.30 1.56 -2.74
C LEU A 268 -5.06 2.03 -3.98
N THR A 269 -6.20 2.70 -3.77
CA THR A 269 -7.07 3.14 -4.85
C THR A 269 -6.46 4.26 -5.67
N GLN A 270 -5.98 5.30 -5.01
CA GLN A 270 -5.59 6.55 -5.63
C GLN A 270 -4.58 7.32 -4.78
N MET A 271 -3.99 8.36 -5.39
CA MET A 271 -3.05 9.25 -4.72
C MET A 271 -3.19 10.67 -5.27
N GLY A 272 -3.22 11.65 -4.35
CA GLY A 272 -3.39 13.05 -4.71
C GLY A 272 -2.18 13.68 -5.38
N ARG A 273 -2.45 14.73 -6.14
CA ARG A 273 -1.50 15.71 -6.66
C ARG A 273 -2.16 17.07 -6.71
N VAL A 274 -1.36 18.12 -6.75
CA VAL A 274 -1.86 19.49 -6.93
C VAL A 274 -1.29 20.05 -8.24
N ALA A 275 -2.18 20.61 -9.06
CA ALA A 275 -1.77 21.28 -10.31
C ALA A 275 -1.05 22.59 -9.99
N THR A 276 0.12 22.84 -10.58
CA THR A 276 0.91 24.06 -10.35
C THR A 276 0.51 25.22 -11.24
N LYS A 277 -0.23 24.93 -12.32
CA LYS A 277 -0.72 25.90 -13.31
C LYS A 277 -1.97 25.38 -13.98
N ASP A 278 -2.71 26.29 -14.63
CA ASP A 278 -3.83 25.91 -15.50
C ASP A 278 -3.36 24.92 -16.56
N THR A 279 -4.03 23.78 -16.64
CA THR A 279 -3.67 22.68 -17.55
C THR A 279 -4.91 21.86 -17.93
N HIS A 280 -4.72 20.72 -18.60
CA HIS A 280 -5.81 19.81 -19.00
C HIS A 280 -5.41 18.36 -18.74
N VAL A 281 -6.40 17.57 -18.32
CA VAL A 281 -6.32 16.11 -18.23
C VAL A 281 -7.54 15.52 -18.95
N CYS A 282 -7.33 14.64 -19.94
CA CYS A 282 -8.42 14.12 -20.79
C CYS A 282 -9.36 15.22 -21.31
N GLU A 283 -8.82 16.32 -21.80
CA GLU A 283 -9.58 17.51 -22.30
C GLU A 283 -10.36 18.30 -21.22
N HIS A 284 -10.38 17.83 -19.96
CA HIS A 284 -10.95 18.59 -18.85
C HIS A 284 -9.95 19.62 -18.33
N ALA A 285 -10.42 20.86 -18.19
CA ALA A 285 -9.62 21.94 -17.63
C ALA A 285 -9.36 21.72 -16.15
N ILE A 286 -8.10 21.81 -15.75
CA ILE A 286 -7.63 21.75 -14.37
C ILE A 286 -7.03 23.10 -14.02
N LYS A 287 -7.53 23.74 -13.00
CA LYS A 287 -7.04 25.04 -12.53
C LYS A 287 -5.77 24.88 -11.68
N ALA A 288 -4.93 25.89 -11.69
CA ALA A 288 -3.83 26.00 -10.75
C ALA A 288 -4.34 25.84 -9.30
N ASP A 289 -3.51 25.30 -8.45
CA ASP A 289 -3.77 25.05 -7.02
C ASP A 289 -5.00 24.18 -6.70
N THR A 290 -5.50 23.42 -7.70
CA THR A 290 -6.55 22.42 -7.47
C THR A 290 -5.98 21.02 -7.36
N ARG A 291 -6.62 20.21 -6.50
CA ARG A 291 -6.28 18.79 -6.33
C ARG A 291 -6.78 17.97 -7.50
N ILE A 292 -5.95 17.03 -7.93
CA ILE A 292 -6.34 15.91 -8.75
C ILE A 292 -6.00 14.61 -8.03
N SER A 293 -6.62 13.53 -8.42
CA SER A 293 -6.33 12.20 -7.90
C SER A 293 -5.91 11.27 -9.03
N LEU A 294 -4.77 10.61 -8.87
CA LEU A 294 -4.29 9.57 -9.78
C LEU A 294 -4.87 8.23 -9.34
N ASN A 295 -5.89 7.75 -10.06
CA ASN A 295 -6.60 6.53 -9.69
C ASN A 295 -5.90 5.29 -10.25
N TRP A 296 -5.07 4.67 -9.41
CA TRP A 296 -4.31 3.45 -9.76
C TRP A 296 -5.23 2.27 -10.04
N ALA A 297 -6.31 2.14 -9.26
CA ALA A 297 -7.25 1.03 -9.40
C ALA A 297 -7.99 1.06 -10.74
N SER A 298 -8.41 2.23 -11.18
CA SER A 298 -9.01 2.40 -12.50
C SER A 298 -7.99 2.15 -13.62
N ALA A 299 -6.81 2.76 -13.52
CA ALA A 299 -5.75 2.62 -14.51
C ALA A 299 -5.35 1.15 -14.73
N ASN A 300 -5.32 0.35 -13.66
CA ASN A 300 -4.99 -1.08 -13.70
C ASN A 300 -6.09 -1.96 -14.32
N ARG A 301 -7.25 -1.39 -14.60
CA ARG A 301 -8.38 -2.05 -15.27
C ARG A 301 -8.67 -1.46 -16.65
N ASP A 302 -7.78 -0.60 -17.18
CA ASP A 302 -7.92 0.02 -18.48
C ASP A 302 -7.83 -1.03 -19.61
N GLU A 303 -8.93 -1.24 -20.29
CA GLU A 303 -9.07 -2.17 -21.41
C GLU A 303 -8.24 -1.82 -22.64
N ASN A 304 -7.76 -0.59 -22.74
CA ASN A 304 -6.83 -0.18 -23.79
C ASN A 304 -5.39 -0.64 -23.53
N VAL A 305 -5.11 -1.17 -22.32
CA VAL A 305 -3.77 -1.58 -21.88
C VAL A 305 -3.74 -3.05 -21.48
N PHE A 306 -4.79 -3.53 -20.83
CA PHE A 306 -4.87 -4.89 -20.32
C PHE A 306 -5.93 -5.67 -21.06
N GLU A 307 -5.55 -6.75 -21.70
CA GLU A 307 -6.49 -7.76 -22.20
C GLU A 307 -7.20 -8.44 -21.02
N THR A 308 -8.51 -8.64 -21.09
CA THR A 308 -9.36 -9.16 -20.00
C THR A 308 -9.06 -8.49 -18.63
N PRO A 309 -9.17 -7.14 -18.52
CA PRO A 309 -8.70 -6.42 -17.34
C PRO A 309 -9.42 -6.81 -16.04
N ASN A 310 -10.63 -7.36 -16.16
CA ASN A 310 -11.48 -7.77 -15.04
C ASN A 310 -11.30 -9.23 -14.62
N GLU A 311 -10.31 -9.92 -15.21
CA GLU A 311 -9.92 -11.26 -14.84
C GLU A 311 -8.52 -11.29 -14.24
N VAL A 312 -8.26 -12.26 -13.37
CA VAL A 312 -6.90 -12.55 -12.87
C VAL A 312 -6.27 -13.59 -13.77
N VAL A 313 -5.21 -13.20 -14.46
CA VAL A 313 -4.42 -14.06 -15.35
C VAL A 313 -3.05 -14.27 -14.70
N LEU A 314 -2.89 -15.35 -13.91
CA LEU A 314 -1.71 -15.57 -13.05
C LEU A 314 -0.36 -15.59 -13.79
N ASP A 315 -0.37 -15.88 -15.08
CA ASP A 315 0.82 -15.92 -15.93
C ASP A 315 0.90 -14.74 -16.92
N ARG A 316 0.17 -13.65 -16.67
CA ARG A 316 0.20 -12.46 -17.52
C ARG A 316 1.62 -12.02 -17.82
N LYS A 317 2.01 -12.02 -19.09
CA LYS A 317 3.40 -11.73 -19.51
C LYS A 317 3.70 -10.23 -19.56
N VAL A 318 2.77 -9.44 -20.09
CA VAL A 318 2.92 -7.98 -20.19
C VAL A 318 1.96 -7.37 -19.18
N ASN A 319 2.51 -6.84 -18.09
CA ASN A 319 1.74 -6.33 -16.96
C ASN A 319 2.25 -4.95 -16.50
N PRO A 320 2.03 -3.89 -17.30
CA PRO A 320 2.52 -2.53 -16.97
C PRO A 320 1.64 -1.85 -15.92
N HIS A 321 1.27 -2.55 -14.85
CA HIS A 321 0.42 -1.98 -13.81
C HIS A 321 1.10 -0.83 -13.05
N VAL A 322 0.28 0.01 -12.46
CA VAL A 322 0.71 1.20 -11.71
C VAL A 322 0.32 1.14 -10.22
N SER A 323 0.10 -0.05 -9.67
CA SER A 323 -0.26 -0.22 -8.25
C SER A 323 0.80 0.27 -7.27
N PHE A 324 2.06 0.32 -7.70
CA PHE A 324 3.17 0.87 -6.94
C PHE A 324 3.47 2.33 -7.33
N GLY A 325 2.52 3.03 -7.95
CA GLY A 325 2.75 4.35 -8.51
C GLY A 325 3.56 4.32 -9.80
N PHE A 326 3.93 5.49 -10.29
CA PHE A 326 4.75 5.67 -11.49
C PHE A 326 5.59 6.95 -11.40
N GLY A 327 6.75 6.96 -12.06
CA GLY A 327 7.64 8.13 -12.11
C GLY A 327 8.39 8.36 -10.79
N THR A 328 8.62 9.64 -10.47
CA THR A 328 9.45 10.09 -9.35
C THR A 328 9.01 9.47 -8.00
N HIS A 329 7.71 9.48 -7.73
CA HIS A 329 7.13 8.97 -6.50
C HIS A 329 6.75 7.48 -6.56
N ASN A 330 7.47 6.67 -7.35
CA ASN A 330 7.27 5.23 -7.33
C ASN A 330 7.47 4.67 -5.91
N CYS A 331 6.62 3.70 -5.53
CA CYS A 331 6.56 3.17 -4.17
C CYS A 331 7.92 2.72 -3.65
N LEU A 332 8.33 3.30 -2.53
CA LEU A 332 9.58 2.97 -1.85
C LEU A 332 9.56 1.52 -1.32
N GLY A 333 8.42 1.08 -0.78
CA GLY A 333 8.20 -0.26 -0.21
C GLY A 333 7.92 -1.37 -1.22
N ALA A 334 7.97 -1.11 -2.53
CA ALA A 334 7.58 -2.09 -3.55
C ALA A 334 8.36 -3.42 -3.46
N THR A 335 9.65 -3.36 -3.16
CA THR A 335 10.50 -4.55 -2.99
C THR A 335 10.07 -5.38 -1.79
N HIS A 336 9.76 -4.72 -0.66
CA HIS A 336 9.29 -5.38 0.56
C HIS A 336 7.93 -6.06 0.34
N ALA A 337 6.96 -5.36 -0.23
CA ALA A 337 5.64 -5.91 -0.51
C ALA A 337 5.70 -7.12 -1.47
N ARG A 338 6.49 -7.01 -2.55
CA ARG A 338 6.71 -8.12 -3.49
C ARG A 338 7.34 -9.34 -2.82
N GLN A 339 8.32 -9.13 -1.95
CA GLN A 339 8.98 -10.22 -1.25
C GLN A 339 8.02 -10.97 -0.32
N ILE A 340 7.21 -10.23 0.46
CA ILE A 340 6.17 -10.82 1.31
C ILE A 340 5.21 -11.66 0.46
N LEU A 341 4.67 -11.09 -0.61
CA LEU A 341 3.67 -11.78 -1.44
C LEU A 341 4.25 -13.00 -2.17
N ARG A 342 5.49 -12.93 -2.69
CA ARG A 342 6.17 -14.07 -3.33
C ARG A 342 6.34 -15.24 -2.37
N ILE A 343 6.84 -14.98 -1.17
CA ILE A 343 7.03 -16.02 -0.15
C ILE A 343 5.68 -16.54 0.30
N LEU A 344 4.70 -15.67 0.52
CA LEU A 344 3.35 -16.08 0.90
C LEU A 344 2.73 -17.03 -0.13
N LEU A 345 2.73 -16.67 -1.41
CA LEU A 345 2.17 -17.50 -2.46
C LEU A 345 2.91 -18.84 -2.59
N ALA A 346 4.24 -18.80 -2.50
CA ALA A 346 5.06 -20.02 -2.51
C ALA A 346 4.70 -20.96 -1.36
N LYS A 347 4.60 -20.45 -0.14
CA LYS A 347 4.33 -21.28 1.04
C LYS A 347 2.87 -21.71 1.14
N LEU A 348 1.91 -20.84 0.77
CA LEU A 348 0.50 -21.24 0.67
C LEU A 348 0.31 -22.37 -0.33
N SER A 349 0.86 -22.25 -1.55
CA SER A 349 0.70 -23.30 -2.57
C SER A 349 1.34 -24.64 -2.16
N GLN A 350 2.37 -24.64 -1.33
CA GLN A 350 3.03 -25.85 -0.83
C GLN A 350 2.27 -26.51 0.33
N LYS A 351 1.74 -25.72 1.27
CA LYS A 351 1.22 -26.19 2.56
C LYS A 351 -0.31 -26.31 2.60
N VAL A 352 -1.03 -25.60 1.72
CA VAL A 352 -2.49 -25.47 1.74
C VAL A 352 -3.09 -26.06 0.47
N THR A 353 -4.06 -26.97 0.60
CA THR A 353 -4.78 -27.56 -0.54
C THR A 353 -6.06 -26.81 -0.88
N SER A 354 -6.73 -26.25 0.13
CA SER A 354 -7.94 -25.45 -0.06
C SER A 354 -8.15 -24.46 1.08
N ILE A 355 -8.89 -23.41 0.77
CA ILE A 355 -9.30 -22.38 1.73
C ILE A 355 -10.82 -22.25 1.58
N ALA A 356 -11.56 -22.39 2.67
CA ALA A 356 -13.01 -22.20 2.68
C ALA A 356 -13.35 -20.89 3.40
N ILE A 357 -14.08 -20.00 2.73
CA ILE A 357 -14.61 -18.78 3.37
C ILE A 357 -15.81 -19.20 4.23
N LEU A 358 -15.79 -18.84 5.49
CA LEU A 358 -16.85 -19.08 6.48
C LEU A 358 -17.78 -17.87 6.56
N ASP A 359 -17.19 -16.67 6.66
CA ASP A 359 -17.90 -15.40 6.73
C ASP A 359 -16.98 -14.26 6.23
N SER A 360 -17.57 -13.13 5.81
CA SER A 360 -16.82 -11.95 5.40
C SER A 360 -17.63 -10.66 5.49
N LYS A 361 -16.97 -9.57 5.90
CA LYS A 361 -17.46 -8.19 5.79
C LYS A 361 -16.55 -7.43 4.84
N GLU A 362 -17.11 -6.93 3.73
CA GLU A 362 -16.36 -6.19 2.73
C GLU A 362 -16.00 -4.78 3.22
N ASN A 363 -14.80 -4.31 2.91
CA ASN A 363 -14.38 -2.93 3.07
C ASN A 363 -14.67 -2.18 1.77
N ILE A 364 -15.59 -1.22 1.83
CA ILE A 364 -16.03 -0.41 0.69
C ILE A 364 -15.60 1.04 0.89
N GLU A 365 -14.75 1.50 0.00
CA GLU A 365 -14.34 2.89 -0.08
C GLU A 365 -15.38 3.71 -0.85
N ASN A 366 -15.89 4.76 -0.23
CA ASN A 366 -16.82 5.70 -0.87
C ASN A 366 -16.03 6.89 -1.43
N LEU A 367 -16.10 7.10 -2.72
CA LEU A 367 -15.39 8.14 -3.46
C LEU A 367 -16.38 9.01 -4.25
N GLY A 368 -17.35 9.55 -3.55
CA GLY A 368 -18.46 10.32 -4.14
C GLY A 368 -19.45 9.41 -4.87
N GLU A 369 -19.49 9.48 -6.19
CA GLU A 369 -20.38 8.61 -7.00
C GLU A 369 -19.87 7.17 -7.17
N PHE A 370 -18.64 6.87 -6.73
CA PHE A 370 -18.01 5.56 -6.86
C PHE A 370 -17.91 4.83 -5.52
N ASN A 371 -18.41 3.61 -5.47
CA ASN A 371 -18.23 2.70 -4.35
C ASN A 371 -17.28 1.57 -4.79
N ARG A 372 -16.08 1.53 -4.22
CA ARG A 372 -15.08 0.55 -4.57
C ARG A 372 -14.81 -0.41 -3.43
N LYS A 373 -14.90 -1.71 -3.69
CA LYS A 373 -14.37 -2.72 -2.77
C LYS A 373 -12.84 -2.67 -2.78
N VAL A 374 -12.23 -2.36 -1.64
CA VAL A 374 -10.77 -2.33 -1.45
C VAL A 374 -10.26 -3.65 -0.88
N GLY A 375 -11.03 -4.26 0.00
CA GLY A 375 -10.68 -5.48 0.70
C GLY A 375 -11.79 -5.92 1.64
N PHE A 376 -11.42 -6.22 2.87
CA PHE A 376 -12.32 -6.72 3.89
C PHE A 376 -12.06 -6.03 5.22
N ASP A 377 -13.13 -5.72 5.96
CA ASP A 377 -13.05 -5.38 7.38
C ASP A 377 -12.82 -6.64 8.21
N SER A 378 -13.44 -7.77 7.78
CA SER A 378 -13.18 -9.09 8.34
C SER A 378 -13.34 -10.19 7.28
N LEU A 379 -12.52 -11.22 7.36
CA LEU A 379 -12.57 -12.39 6.48
C LEU A 379 -12.25 -13.65 7.28
N ASN A 380 -13.27 -14.40 7.63
CA ASN A 380 -13.13 -15.67 8.35
C ASN A 380 -13.00 -16.84 7.39
N VAL A 381 -11.93 -17.60 7.53
CA VAL A 381 -11.64 -18.74 6.65
C VAL A 381 -11.21 -19.97 7.44
N GLN A 382 -11.31 -21.14 6.80
CA GLN A 382 -10.69 -22.38 7.23
C GLN A 382 -9.65 -22.81 6.19
N PHE A 383 -8.40 -22.97 6.64
CA PHE A 383 -7.33 -23.54 5.83
C PHE A 383 -7.31 -25.06 5.96
N LYS A 384 -7.07 -25.80 4.84
CA LYS A 384 -6.94 -27.26 4.81
C LYS A 384 -5.61 -27.66 4.18
N LYS A 385 -4.98 -28.70 4.77
CA LYS A 385 -3.78 -29.35 4.20
C LYS A 385 -4.10 -30.14 2.97
#